data_6291a24e520c43e12999c1751f757f99
#
_entry.id   6291a24e520c43e12999c1751f757f99
#
_cell.length_a   1.000
_cell.length_b   1.000
_cell.length_c   1.000
_cell.angle_alpha   90.00
_cell.angle_beta   90.00
_cell.angle_gamma   90.00
#
_symmetry.space_group_name_H-M   'P 1'
#
loop_
_entity.id
_entity.type
_entity.pdbx_description
1 polymer ?
#
loop_
_entity_poly.entity_id
_entity_poly.type
_entity_poly.pdbx_seq_one_letter_code
_entity_poly.pdbx_strand_id
1 'polypeptide(L)'
;IKPGGPDIAPEQVIAGGGADVIVDWMGGALAAREKGVPLVNIAQPFKKAGMELVCPKDGPIKTEADFKGHTLGVWFFGNEYPFYAWMNKLGLKTDGGKDGVTVLKQSFDVQPLIQKQADCISVMTYNEYWQLIDAGYKPEQLIVFNYSAMGNDLLEDGLYALENKLKDPAFEDKMVRFVRASMKGWKYAVDNSDEAAEIVMDNGG
;
A
#
# COMPACT_ATOMS: atom_id res chain seq x y z
N ILE A 1 18.45 -6.28 4.60
CA ILE A 1 17.16 -5.70 4.13
C ILE A 1 17.48 -4.78 2.95
N LYS A 2 16.63 -4.80 1.92
CA LYS A 2 16.64 -3.84 0.83
C LYS A 2 15.39 -2.97 0.96
N PRO A 3 15.52 -1.64 1.02
CA PRO A 3 14.35 -0.77 1.06
C PRO A 3 13.56 -0.88 -0.24
N GLY A 4 12.24 -0.70 -0.14
CA GLY A 4 11.33 -0.48 -1.26
C GLY A 4 11.35 0.98 -1.71
N GLY A 5 10.35 1.37 -2.46
CA GLY A 5 10.17 2.75 -2.92
C GLY A 5 9.05 2.87 -3.93
N PRO A 6 8.59 4.10 -4.23
CA PRO A 6 7.44 4.33 -5.09
C PRO A 6 7.67 3.94 -6.57
N ASP A 7 8.92 3.61 -6.94
CA ASP A 7 9.31 3.18 -8.29
C ASP A 7 9.93 1.77 -8.32
N ILE A 8 9.78 1.00 -7.23
CA ILE A 8 10.33 -0.35 -7.12
C ILE A 8 9.18 -1.36 -7.15
N ALA A 9 9.23 -2.28 -8.11
CA ALA A 9 8.32 -3.43 -8.19
C ALA A 9 8.95 -4.63 -7.47
N PRO A 10 8.52 -4.96 -6.24
CA PRO A 10 9.13 -6.02 -5.43
C PRO A 10 9.08 -7.38 -6.13
N GLU A 11 8.03 -7.67 -6.87
CA GLU A 11 7.86 -8.90 -7.63
C GLU A 11 8.90 -9.05 -8.76
N GLN A 12 9.37 -7.95 -9.35
CA GLN A 12 10.47 -7.98 -10.32
C GLN A 12 11.82 -8.22 -9.63
N VAL A 13 12.01 -7.66 -8.44
CA VAL A 13 13.23 -7.86 -7.64
C VAL A 13 13.40 -9.33 -7.29
N ILE A 14 12.35 -10.01 -6.81
CA ILE A 14 12.42 -11.43 -6.46
C ILE A 14 12.54 -12.32 -7.70
N ALA A 15 11.83 -12.00 -8.78
CA ALA A 15 11.92 -12.75 -10.05
C ALA A 15 13.33 -12.70 -10.63
N GLY A 16 14.01 -11.55 -10.52
CA GLY A 16 15.41 -11.36 -10.93
C GLY A 16 16.46 -11.93 -9.95
N GLY A 17 16.03 -12.61 -8.87
CA GLY A 17 16.93 -13.18 -7.85
C GLY A 17 17.54 -12.14 -6.90
N GLY A 18 17.01 -10.92 -6.89
CA GLY A 18 17.50 -9.84 -6.04
C GLY A 18 17.11 -9.94 -4.57
N ALA A 19 16.15 -10.82 -4.24
CA ALA A 19 15.68 -11.09 -2.88
C ALA A 19 15.24 -12.55 -2.74
N ASP A 20 15.22 -13.06 -1.52
CA ASP A 20 14.67 -14.37 -1.17
C ASP A 20 13.21 -14.27 -0.72
N VAL A 21 12.83 -13.15 -0.12
CA VAL A 21 11.49 -12.80 0.35
C VAL A 21 11.22 -11.36 -0.02
N ILE A 22 9.97 -11.07 -0.38
CA ILE A 22 9.49 -9.70 -0.57
C ILE A 22 8.29 -9.45 0.33
N VAL A 23 8.08 -8.19 0.66
CA VAL A 23 6.80 -7.66 1.11
C VAL A 23 6.09 -7.14 -0.11
N ASP A 24 4.84 -7.53 -0.31
CA ASP A 24 4.04 -7.09 -1.46
C ASP A 24 2.55 -7.12 -1.09
N TRP A 25 1.76 -6.35 -1.82
CA TRP A 25 0.31 -6.40 -1.71
C TRP A 25 -0.25 -7.53 -2.57
N MET A 26 -1.34 -8.12 -2.11
CA MET A 26 -1.92 -9.28 -2.80
C MET A 26 -2.31 -8.99 -4.26
N GLY A 27 -2.76 -7.78 -4.58
CA GLY A 27 -3.08 -7.38 -5.95
C GLY A 27 -1.88 -7.47 -6.89
N GLY A 28 -0.73 -6.94 -6.47
CA GLY A 28 0.54 -7.01 -7.20
C GLY A 28 1.03 -8.45 -7.32
N ALA A 29 1.04 -9.19 -6.22
CA ALA A 29 1.45 -10.59 -6.21
C ALA A 29 0.60 -11.48 -7.13
N LEU A 30 -0.72 -11.28 -7.17
CA LEU A 30 -1.61 -12.00 -8.09
C LEU A 30 -1.33 -11.65 -9.55
N ALA A 31 -1.18 -10.36 -9.87
CA ALA A 31 -0.86 -9.92 -11.22
C ALA A 31 0.50 -10.43 -11.70
N ALA A 32 1.50 -10.48 -10.80
CA ALA A 32 2.80 -11.07 -11.11
C ALA A 32 2.69 -12.59 -11.34
N ARG A 33 1.87 -13.28 -10.53
CA ARG A 33 1.63 -14.71 -10.69
C ARG A 33 0.94 -15.04 -12.01
N GLU A 34 -0.02 -14.25 -12.44
CA GLU A 34 -0.64 -14.38 -13.78
C GLU A 34 0.37 -14.23 -14.92
N LYS A 35 1.40 -13.41 -14.73
CA LYS A 35 2.52 -13.21 -15.68
C LYS A 35 3.61 -14.29 -15.56
N GLY A 36 3.43 -15.30 -14.71
CA GLY A 36 4.32 -16.44 -14.60
C GLY A 36 5.39 -16.35 -13.50
N VAL A 37 5.36 -15.32 -12.64
CA VAL A 37 6.22 -15.25 -11.45
C VAL A 37 5.58 -16.12 -10.36
N PRO A 38 6.17 -17.28 -9.95
CA PRO A 38 5.53 -18.25 -9.09
C PRO A 38 5.62 -17.84 -7.61
N LEU A 39 4.94 -16.74 -7.25
CA LEU A 39 4.88 -16.23 -5.88
C LEU A 39 3.96 -17.08 -5.00
N VAL A 40 4.38 -17.33 -3.77
CA VAL A 40 3.58 -17.94 -2.71
C VAL A 40 3.57 -17.04 -1.51
N ASN A 41 2.37 -16.72 -1.00
CA ASN A 41 2.22 -16.01 0.27
C ASN A 41 2.61 -16.96 1.42
N ILE A 42 3.69 -16.64 2.12
CA ILE A 42 4.21 -17.45 3.23
C ILE A 42 3.80 -16.94 4.61
N ALA A 43 3.34 -15.68 4.68
CA ALA A 43 2.73 -15.11 5.88
C ALA A 43 1.94 -13.83 5.53
N GLN A 44 0.84 -13.61 6.26
CA GLN A 44 -0.02 -12.44 6.11
C GLN A 44 -0.20 -11.74 7.47
N PRO A 45 0.72 -10.84 7.85
CA PRO A 45 0.62 -10.09 9.09
C PRO A 45 -0.58 -9.14 9.12
N PHE A 46 -0.80 -8.42 8.01
CA PHE A 46 -1.86 -7.43 7.86
C PHE A 46 -3.14 -8.10 7.35
N LYS A 47 -4.23 -7.92 8.08
CA LYS A 47 -5.53 -8.57 7.81
C LYS A 47 -6.61 -7.61 7.33
N LYS A 48 -6.31 -6.31 7.34
CA LYS A 48 -7.20 -5.24 6.86
C LYS A 48 -6.36 -4.22 6.14
N ALA A 49 -6.98 -3.50 5.19
CA ALA A 49 -6.35 -2.37 4.53
C ALA A 49 -6.15 -1.22 5.51
N GLY A 50 -4.94 -0.69 5.57
CA GLY A 50 -4.62 0.60 6.20
C GLY A 50 -4.69 1.75 5.21
N MET A 51 -4.95 1.46 3.93
CA MET A 51 -5.04 2.46 2.87
C MET A 51 -6.30 3.29 2.99
N GLU A 52 -6.14 4.58 2.76
CA GLU A 52 -7.20 5.58 2.72
C GLU A 52 -7.03 6.49 1.51
N LEU A 53 -8.13 7.05 1.02
CA LEU A 53 -8.12 8.18 0.11
C LEU A 53 -8.56 9.40 0.90
N VAL A 54 -7.74 10.45 0.94
CA VAL A 54 -7.99 11.65 1.76
C VAL A 54 -8.15 12.86 0.87
N CYS A 55 -9.20 13.63 1.13
CA CYS A 55 -9.54 14.85 0.39
C CYS A 55 -9.71 16.02 1.37
N PRO A 56 -9.40 17.28 0.98
CA PRO A 56 -9.70 18.44 1.79
C PRO A 56 -11.22 18.64 1.88
N LYS A 57 -11.71 18.95 3.08
CA LYS A 57 -13.13 19.18 3.32
C LYS A 57 -13.69 20.45 2.63
N ASP A 58 -12.84 21.40 2.32
CA ASP A 58 -13.17 22.58 1.56
C ASP A 58 -13.04 22.38 0.03
N GLY A 59 -12.49 21.23 -0.40
CA GLY A 59 -12.38 20.83 -1.79
C GLY A 59 -13.71 20.40 -2.43
N PRO A 60 -13.71 20.00 -3.70
CA PRO A 60 -14.93 19.67 -4.44
C PRO A 60 -15.55 18.33 -4.05
N ILE A 61 -14.76 17.40 -3.51
CA ILE A 61 -15.17 16.03 -3.22
C ILE A 61 -15.68 15.92 -1.77
N LYS A 62 -16.92 15.43 -1.61
CA LYS A 62 -17.56 15.18 -0.32
C LYS A 62 -17.95 13.72 -0.14
N THR A 63 -18.26 13.05 -1.24
CA THR A 63 -18.72 11.67 -1.30
C THR A 63 -18.09 10.98 -2.50
N GLU A 64 -18.19 9.64 -2.59
CA GLU A 64 -17.72 8.88 -3.76
C GLU A 64 -18.37 9.33 -5.08
N ALA A 65 -19.59 9.85 -5.02
CA ALA A 65 -20.31 10.33 -6.19
C ALA A 65 -19.62 11.55 -6.84
N ASP A 66 -18.81 12.27 -6.06
CA ASP A 66 -18.10 13.47 -6.51
C ASP A 66 -16.75 13.16 -7.18
N PHE A 67 -16.31 11.90 -7.23
CA PHE A 67 -15.01 11.53 -7.83
C PHE A 67 -14.94 11.83 -9.33
N LYS A 68 -16.08 11.77 -9.99
CA LYS A 68 -16.18 11.96 -11.44
C LYS A 68 -15.66 13.32 -11.89
N GLY A 69 -14.72 13.30 -12.84
CA GLY A 69 -14.08 14.49 -13.40
C GLY A 69 -12.93 15.05 -12.57
N HIS A 70 -12.61 14.42 -11.44
CA HIS A 70 -11.57 14.89 -10.52
C HIS A 70 -10.26 14.09 -10.63
N THR A 71 -9.18 14.66 -10.08
CA THR A 71 -7.85 14.06 -10.06
C THR A 71 -7.59 13.41 -8.71
N LEU A 72 -7.27 12.12 -8.73
CA LEU A 72 -7.00 11.32 -7.55
C LEU A 72 -5.56 10.79 -7.59
N GLY A 73 -4.80 11.01 -6.51
CA GLY A 73 -3.45 10.51 -6.34
C GLY A 73 -3.47 9.02 -5.99
N VAL A 74 -2.72 8.22 -6.72
CA VAL A 74 -2.68 6.76 -6.60
C VAL A 74 -1.25 6.26 -6.65
N TRP A 75 -0.92 5.33 -5.77
CA TRP A 75 0.34 4.59 -5.85
C TRP A 75 0.24 3.47 -6.89
N PHE A 76 1.40 3.12 -7.45
CA PHE A 76 1.54 2.08 -8.46
C PHE A 76 2.41 0.92 -7.95
N PHE A 77 2.79 0.03 -8.86
CA PHE A 77 3.61 -1.15 -8.59
C PHE A 77 2.98 -2.11 -7.58
N GLY A 78 1.68 -2.41 -7.79
CA GLY A 78 0.91 -3.35 -6.99
C GLY A 78 -0.09 -2.68 -6.04
N ASN A 79 0.08 -1.41 -5.73
CA ASN A 79 -0.77 -0.68 -4.79
C ASN A 79 -2.02 -0.06 -5.44
N GLU A 80 -2.08 -0.01 -6.78
CA GLU A 80 -3.20 0.57 -7.54
C GLU A 80 -4.45 -0.31 -7.61
N TYR A 81 -4.31 -1.60 -7.38
CA TYR A 81 -5.40 -2.58 -7.60
C TYR A 81 -6.65 -2.33 -6.75
N PRO A 82 -6.56 -2.02 -5.44
CA PRO A 82 -7.75 -1.70 -4.65
C PRO A 82 -8.44 -0.44 -5.15
N PHE A 83 -7.68 0.56 -5.61
CA PHE A 83 -8.24 1.78 -6.21
C PHE A 83 -9.00 1.46 -7.52
N TYR A 84 -8.40 0.71 -8.42
CA TYR A 84 -9.06 0.33 -9.67
C TYR A 84 -10.30 -0.54 -9.45
N ALA A 85 -10.24 -1.46 -8.50
CA ALA A 85 -11.40 -2.26 -8.12
C ALA A 85 -12.55 -1.37 -7.60
N TRP A 86 -12.22 -0.36 -6.80
CA TRP A 86 -13.20 0.59 -6.29
C TRP A 86 -13.79 1.46 -7.39
N MET A 87 -12.97 2.04 -8.28
CA MET A 87 -13.46 2.83 -9.42
C MET A 87 -14.35 2.00 -10.35
N ASN A 88 -13.97 0.76 -10.61
CA ASN A 88 -14.77 -0.17 -11.41
C ASN A 88 -16.15 -0.46 -10.76
N LYS A 89 -16.19 -0.66 -9.44
CA LYS A 89 -17.43 -0.85 -8.67
C LYS A 89 -18.34 0.37 -8.76
N LEU A 90 -17.79 1.58 -8.83
CA LEU A 90 -18.51 2.83 -9.04
C LEU A 90 -18.87 3.10 -10.51
N GLY A 91 -18.42 2.27 -11.44
CA GLY A 91 -18.62 2.47 -12.88
C GLY A 91 -17.81 3.65 -13.45
N LEU A 92 -16.75 4.08 -12.77
CA LEU A 92 -15.89 5.19 -13.18
C LEU A 92 -14.69 4.68 -13.99
N LYS A 93 -14.42 5.33 -15.10
CA LYS A 93 -13.20 5.12 -15.87
C LYS A 93 -12.01 5.77 -15.18
N THR A 94 -10.81 5.25 -15.43
CA THR A 94 -9.56 5.74 -14.83
C THR A 94 -8.58 6.30 -15.88
N ASP A 95 -9.10 6.64 -17.04
CA ASP A 95 -8.36 7.21 -18.18
C ASP A 95 -8.52 8.74 -18.30
N GLY A 96 -9.16 9.35 -17.32
CA GLY A 96 -9.44 10.79 -17.28
C GLY A 96 -10.75 11.17 -17.99
N GLY A 97 -10.93 12.47 -18.15
CA GLY A 97 -12.13 13.03 -18.76
C GLY A 97 -13.30 13.25 -17.79
N LYS A 98 -14.35 13.90 -18.32
CA LYS A 98 -15.51 14.31 -17.51
C LYS A 98 -16.36 13.16 -16.98
N ASP A 99 -16.19 11.97 -17.54
CA ASP A 99 -16.98 10.76 -17.19
C ASP A 99 -16.18 9.72 -16.40
N GLY A 100 -14.95 10.06 -16.01
CA GLY A 100 -14.06 9.21 -15.22
C GLY A 100 -13.29 10.00 -14.20
N VAL A 101 -12.23 9.42 -13.68
CA VAL A 101 -11.25 10.07 -12.80
C VAL A 101 -9.91 10.17 -13.50
N THR A 102 -9.19 11.26 -13.26
CA THR A 102 -7.80 11.39 -13.67
C THR A 102 -6.93 10.78 -12.58
N VAL A 103 -6.12 9.80 -12.93
CA VAL A 103 -5.19 9.16 -12.01
C VAL A 103 -3.85 9.87 -12.06
N LEU A 104 -3.45 10.46 -10.93
CA LEU A 104 -2.12 11.04 -10.75
C LEU A 104 -1.21 10.01 -10.08
N LYS A 105 -0.09 9.65 -10.72
CA LYS A 105 0.92 8.82 -10.07
C LYS A 105 1.52 9.57 -8.89
N GLN A 106 1.34 9.04 -7.69
CA GLN A 106 1.77 9.63 -6.42
C GLN A 106 3.02 8.94 -5.89
N SER A 107 3.96 9.71 -5.33
CA SER A 107 5.04 9.19 -4.48
C SER A 107 4.56 8.98 -3.03
N PHE A 108 5.42 8.50 -2.14
CA PHE A 108 5.07 8.29 -0.72
C PHE A 108 5.17 9.60 0.08
N ASP A 109 4.45 10.63 -0.42
CA ASP A 109 4.36 11.94 0.19
C ASP A 109 2.99 12.59 -0.08
N VAL A 110 2.74 13.71 0.57
CA VAL A 110 1.46 14.43 0.50
C VAL A 110 1.52 15.69 -0.39
N GLN A 111 2.61 15.88 -1.10
CA GLN A 111 2.82 17.08 -1.93
C GLN A 111 1.76 17.28 -3.00
N PRO A 112 1.22 16.24 -3.67
CA PRO A 112 0.18 16.45 -4.66
C PRO A 112 -1.07 17.12 -4.12
N LEU A 113 -1.44 16.88 -2.85
CA LEU A 113 -2.56 17.56 -2.20
C LEU A 113 -2.22 19.01 -1.85
N ILE A 114 -1.07 19.22 -1.21
CA ILE A 114 -0.60 20.55 -0.78
C ILE A 114 -0.45 21.47 -1.98
N GLN A 115 0.08 20.99 -3.09
CA GLN A 115 0.29 21.73 -4.33
C GLN A 115 -0.95 21.78 -5.22
N LYS A 116 -2.09 21.24 -4.78
CA LYS A 116 -3.35 21.19 -5.54
C LYS A 116 -3.22 20.53 -6.91
N GLN A 117 -2.34 19.55 -7.04
CA GLN A 117 -2.19 18.73 -8.24
C GLN A 117 -3.21 17.58 -8.26
N ALA A 118 -3.71 17.17 -7.10
CA ALA A 118 -4.78 16.21 -6.93
C ALA A 118 -5.84 16.74 -5.97
N ASP A 119 -7.10 16.36 -6.21
CA ASP A 119 -8.22 16.69 -5.33
C ASP A 119 -8.25 15.79 -4.09
N CYS A 120 -7.77 14.55 -4.23
CA CYS A 120 -7.55 13.61 -3.14
C CYS A 120 -6.26 12.84 -3.37
N ILE A 121 -5.69 12.30 -2.31
CA ILE A 121 -4.45 11.50 -2.34
C ILE A 121 -4.61 10.20 -1.57
N SER A 122 -3.86 9.18 -1.99
CA SER A 122 -3.67 7.95 -1.22
C SER A 122 -2.78 8.22 -0.01
N VAL A 123 -3.17 7.68 1.14
CA VAL A 123 -2.40 7.72 2.38
C VAL A 123 -2.52 6.41 3.12
N MET A 124 -1.50 6.05 3.90
CA MET A 124 -1.62 5.00 4.91
C MET A 124 -2.00 5.64 6.25
N THR A 125 -2.87 4.97 7.00
CA THR A 125 -3.31 5.40 8.34
C THR A 125 -2.16 5.67 9.30
N TYR A 126 -1.01 5.04 9.09
CA TYR A 126 0.16 5.09 9.97
C TYR A 126 1.33 5.92 9.42
N ASN A 127 1.22 6.50 8.20
CA ASN A 127 2.31 7.27 7.58
C ASN A 127 1.78 8.59 6.97
N GLU A 128 1.35 8.62 5.71
CA GLU A 128 1.06 9.87 4.98
C GLU A 128 -0.11 10.65 5.60
N TYR A 129 -1.05 9.99 6.27
CA TYR A 129 -2.08 10.69 7.04
C TYR A 129 -1.45 11.67 8.06
N TRP A 130 -0.43 11.21 8.76
CA TRP A 130 0.28 12.04 9.73
C TRP A 130 1.15 13.11 9.08
N GLN A 131 1.69 12.86 7.88
CA GLN A 131 2.37 13.91 7.10
C GLN A 131 1.43 15.06 6.75
N LEU A 132 0.12 14.81 6.51
CA LEU A 132 -0.88 15.87 6.35
C LEU A 132 -1.07 16.67 7.62
N ILE A 133 -1.13 16.01 8.78
CA ILE A 133 -1.25 16.67 10.08
C ILE A 133 -0.02 17.55 10.34
N ASP A 134 1.17 17.04 10.09
CA ASP A 134 2.44 17.78 10.24
C ASP A 134 2.53 18.96 9.24
N ALA A 135 1.93 18.84 8.07
CA ALA A 135 1.80 19.94 7.10
C ALA A 135 0.76 21.00 7.50
N GLY A 136 0.09 20.84 8.65
CA GLY A 136 -0.82 21.82 9.25
C GLY A 136 -2.30 21.56 8.99
N TYR A 137 -2.69 20.46 8.35
CA TYR A 137 -4.09 20.05 8.28
C TYR A 137 -4.57 19.57 9.64
N LYS A 138 -5.83 19.87 9.96
CA LYS A 138 -6.51 19.30 11.13
C LYS A 138 -7.42 18.16 10.68
N PRO A 139 -7.64 17.13 11.52
CA PRO A 139 -8.52 16.01 11.19
C PRO A 139 -9.91 16.45 10.71
N GLU A 140 -10.48 17.48 11.32
CA GLU A 140 -11.79 18.03 10.95
C GLU A 140 -11.83 18.74 9.58
N GLN A 141 -10.67 19.03 8.99
CA GLN A 141 -10.53 19.63 7.66
C GLN A 141 -10.38 18.57 6.54
N LEU A 142 -10.32 17.29 6.91
CA LEU A 142 -10.14 16.19 5.99
C LEU A 142 -11.41 15.34 5.87
N ILE A 143 -11.64 14.81 4.69
CA ILE A 143 -12.57 13.72 4.42
C ILE A 143 -11.72 12.49 4.16
N VAL A 144 -11.99 11.42 4.90
CA VAL A 144 -11.23 10.18 4.84
C VAL A 144 -12.15 9.08 4.30
N PHE A 145 -11.79 8.52 3.16
CA PHE A 145 -12.40 7.32 2.60
C PHE A 145 -11.51 6.12 2.94
N ASN A 146 -11.84 5.41 4.00
CA ASN A 146 -11.11 4.21 4.42
C ASN A 146 -11.52 3.02 3.57
N TYR A 147 -10.59 2.40 2.87
CA TYR A 147 -10.86 1.30 1.93
C TYR A 147 -11.53 0.11 2.59
N SER A 148 -11.11 -0.24 3.82
CA SER A 148 -11.72 -1.34 4.58
C SER A 148 -13.18 -1.03 4.94
N ALA A 149 -13.44 0.16 5.47
CA ALA A 149 -14.80 0.58 5.83
C ALA A 149 -15.74 0.66 4.62
N MET A 150 -15.19 0.93 3.42
CA MET A 150 -15.95 1.01 2.16
C MET A 150 -16.10 -0.35 1.47
N GLY A 151 -15.61 -1.42 2.05
CA GLY A 151 -15.67 -2.77 1.48
C GLY A 151 -14.85 -2.94 0.21
N ASN A 152 -13.71 -2.23 0.13
CA ASN A 152 -12.73 -2.31 -0.95
C ASN A 152 -11.40 -2.89 -0.44
N ASP A 153 -11.47 -3.72 0.59
CA ASP A 153 -10.29 -4.37 1.17
C ASP A 153 -9.59 -5.28 0.17
N LEU A 154 -8.28 -5.09 0.06
CA LEU A 154 -7.34 -6.12 -0.40
C LEU A 154 -6.30 -6.32 0.69
N LEU A 155 -5.74 -7.54 0.77
CA LEU A 155 -4.68 -7.83 1.73
C LEU A 155 -3.42 -7.08 1.33
N GLU A 156 -2.90 -6.29 2.26
CA GLU A 156 -1.67 -5.52 2.16
C GLU A 156 -0.51 -6.29 2.80
N ASP A 157 0.71 -5.92 2.46
CA ASP A 157 1.97 -6.31 3.13
C ASP A 157 2.07 -7.78 3.52
N GLY A 158 1.79 -8.67 2.57
CA GLY A 158 2.09 -10.09 2.70
C GLY A 158 3.56 -10.39 2.48
N LEU A 159 4.06 -11.46 3.08
CA LEU A 159 5.38 -12.01 2.80
C LEU A 159 5.28 -13.04 1.70
N TYR A 160 6.09 -12.89 0.63
CA TYR A 160 6.07 -13.77 -0.52
C TYR A 160 7.45 -14.34 -0.81
N ALA A 161 7.50 -15.62 -1.20
CA ALA A 161 8.68 -16.31 -1.69
C ALA A 161 8.37 -17.04 -3.00
N LEU A 162 9.40 -17.45 -3.75
CA LEU A 162 9.22 -18.22 -4.98
C LEU A 162 8.93 -19.68 -4.68
N GLU A 163 7.89 -20.23 -5.32
CA GLU A 163 7.46 -21.64 -5.16
C GLU A 163 8.57 -22.64 -5.47
N ASN A 164 9.37 -22.38 -6.50
CA ASN A 164 10.47 -23.27 -6.88
C ASN A 164 11.58 -23.30 -5.81
N LYS A 165 11.85 -22.19 -5.12
CA LYS A 165 12.81 -22.14 -4.01
C LYS A 165 12.28 -22.87 -2.77
N LEU A 166 10.97 -22.80 -2.51
CA LEU A 166 10.33 -23.49 -1.37
C LEU A 166 10.36 -25.03 -1.49
N LYS A 167 10.64 -25.57 -2.68
CA LYS A 167 10.85 -27.02 -2.89
C LYS A 167 12.19 -27.52 -2.35
N ASP A 168 13.14 -26.61 -2.07
CA ASP A 168 14.37 -26.95 -1.36
C ASP A 168 14.12 -26.96 0.16
N PRO A 169 14.27 -28.11 0.85
CA PRO A 169 14.00 -28.21 2.28
C PRO A 169 14.86 -27.28 3.15
N ALA A 170 16.07 -26.96 2.71
CA ALA A 170 16.94 -26.02 3.43
C ALA A 170 16.44 -24.57 3.32
N PHE A 171 15.89 -24.22 2.16
CA PHE A 171 15.26 -22.91 1.97
C PHE A 171 13.92 -22.82 2.71
N GLU A 172 13.10 -23.87 2.66
CA GLU A 172 11.84 -23.95 3.42
C GLU A 172 12.08 -23.76 4.92
N ASP A 173 13.04 -24.49 5.52
CA ASP A 173 13.40 -24.32 6.94
C ASP A 173 13.85 -22.89 7.24
N LYS A 174 14.63 -22.28 6.34
CA LYS A 174 15.02 -20.86 6.48
C LYS A 174 13.80 -19.95 6.52
N MET A 175 12.81 -20.17 5.66
CA MET A 175 11.57 -19.38 5.62
C MET A 175 10.72 -19.57 6.89
N VAL A 176 10.60 -20.79 7.38
CA VAL A 176 9.93 -21.08 8.66
C VAL A 176 10.57 -20.29 9.82
N ARG A 177 11.90 -20.28 9.89
CA ARG A 177 12.62 -19.51 10.93
C ARG A 177 12.46 -17.99 10.74
N PHE A 178 12.48 -17.53 9.50
CA PHE A 178 12.29 -16.12 9.16
C PHE A 178 10.89 -15.64 9.55
N VAL A 179 9.83 -16.34 9.15
CA VAL A 179 8.45 -16.00 9.51
C VAL A 179 8.25 -16.02 11.02
N ARG A 180 8.80 -17.05 11.70
CA ARG A 180 8.74 -17.12 13.17
C ARG A 180 9.41 -15.92 13.84
N ALA A 181 10.58 -15.52 13.36
CA ALA A 181 11.29 -14.35 13.86
C ALA A 181 10.50 -13.06 13.60
N SER A 182 9.93 -12.91 12.41
CA SER A 182 9.10 -11.76 12.04
C SER A 182 7.87 -11.65 12.95
N MET A 183 7.16 -12.74 13.20
CA MET A 183 6.00 -12.75 14.11
C MET A 183 6.38 -12.43 15.57
N LYS A 184 7.56 -12.87 16.02
CA LYS A 184 8.09 -12.47 17.33
C LYS A 184 8.41 -10.98 17.37
N GLY A 185 8.98 -10.44 16.30
CA GLY A 185 9.24 -9.00 16.17
C GLY A 185 7.96 -8.16 16.24
N TRP A 186 6.92 -8.59 15.52
CA TRP A 186 5.60 -7.93 15.60
C TRP A 186 5.02 -7.95 17.02
N LYS A 187 5.07 -9.11 17.68
CA LYS A 187 4.61 -9.18 19.08
C LYS A 187 5.44 -8.28 19.99
N TYR A 188 6.75 -8.25 19.82
CA TYR A 188 7.63 -7.38 20.59
C TYR A 188 7.28 -5.92 20.37
N ALA A 189 7.07 -5.49 19.13
CA ALA A 189 6.70 -4.11 18.80
C ALA A 189 5.37 -3.68 19.43
N VAL A 190 4.38 -4.58 19.50
CA VAL A 190 3.11 -4.30 20.20
C VAL A 190 3.30 -4.14 21.71
N ASP A 191 4.15 -4.99 22.30
CA ASP A 191 4.39 -5.00 23.76
C ASP A 191 5.36 -3.86 24.18
N ASN A 192 6.16 -3.30 23.25
CA ASN A 192 7.23 -2.31 23.51
C ASN A 192 7.20 -1.21 22.45
N SER A 193 6.09 -0.49 22.33
CA SER A 193 5.82 0.45 21.22
C SER A 193 6.84 1.60 21.12
N ASP A 194 7.32 2.13 22.23
CA ASP A 194 8.27 3.25 22.25
C ASP A 194 9.63 2.82 21.69
N GLU A 195 10.16 1.68 22.19
CA GLU A 195 11.41 1.12 21.67
C GLU A 195 11.28 0.68 20.20
N ALA A 196 10.12 0.14 19.82
CA ALA A 196 9.87 -0.21 18.42
C ALA A 196 9.87 1.03 17.52
N ALA A 197 9.34 2.15 17.97
CA ALA A 197 9.41 3.42 17.25
C ALA A 197 10.86 3.91 17.07
N GLU A 198 11.68 3.82 18.11
CA GLU A 198 13.12 4.15 18.03
C GLU A 198 13.84 3.26 17.00
N ILE A 199 13.57 1.94 17.04
CA ILE A 199 14.15 0.99 16.06
C ILE A 199 13.72 1.35 14.63
N VAL A 200 12.47 1.74 14.42
CA VAL A 200 11.99 2.18 13.09
C VAL A 200 12.70 3.45 12.66
N MET A 201 12.85 4.44 13.54
CA MET A 201 13.58 5.68 13.24
C MET A 201 15.04 5.42 12.85
N ASP A 202 15.71 4.50 13.56
CA ASP A 202 17.11 4.15 13.31
C ASP A 202 17.32 3.40 11.97
N ASN A 203 16.28 2.74 11.45
CA ASN A 203 16.36 1.87 10.26
C ASN A 203 15.52 2.36 9.07
N GLY A 204 14.70 3.38 9.25
CA GLY A 204 13.72 3.81 8.27
C GLY A 204 14.26 4.73 7.17
N GLY A 205 15.42 5.32 7.32
CA GLY A 205 16.05 6.18 6.31
C GLY A 205 15.50 7.60 6.25
#